data_c5540b6afe6622f68841c221f1bac4d9
#
_entry.id   c5540b6afe6622f68841c221f1bac4d9
#
_cell.length_a   1.000
_cell.length_b   1.000
_cell.length_c   1.000
_cell.angle_alpha   90.00
_cell.angle_beta   90.00
_cell.angle_gamma   90.00
#
_symmetry.space_group_name_H-M   'P 1'
#
loop_
_entity.id
_entity.type
_entity.pdbx_description
1 polymer ?
#
loop_
_entity_poly.entity_id
_entity_poly.type
_entity_poly.pdbx_seq_one_letter_code
_entity_poly.pdbx_strand_id
1 'polypeptide(L)'
;MAGHSLFGGRQSMFGKEGSSDVVVDLNLTPLMDVMSNILFFLLASFGAAIVSFLNASVPVQSDTPPPEMPKNAVVLTVQMAKDGYKINASNDWLQLEELNQLKQIIPKAGKDYDDKSLNAAVYKIKEKYPASETLMLVPDDPNLYDEVVGAMEACREYRLDSKRRVRLFPKVVISGVLKAD
;
A
#
# COMPACT_ATOMS: atom_id res chain seq x y z
N MET A 1 7.81 107.90 -38.55
CA MET A 1 6.50 107.61 -39.11
C MET A 1 6.33 106.12 -39.18
N ALA A 2 5.57 105.64 -38.31
CA ALA A 2 4.37 104.92 -38.49
C ALA A 2 4.45 103.66 -39.37
N GLY A 3 4.09 102.57 -38.79
CA GLY A 3 3.34 101.54 -39.48
C GLY A 3 3.42 100.14 -38.83
N HIS A 4 2.37 99.94 -38.07
CA HIS A 4 1.88 98.69 -37.58
C HIS A 4 1.93 97.48 -38.57
N SER A 5 2.15 96.32 -38.15
CA SER A 5 1.18 95.26 -38.34
C SER A 5 1.39 94.08 -37.45
N LEU A 6 0.44 93.84 -36.59
CA LEU A 6 0.12 92.61 -35.91
C LEU A 6 -0.29 91.54 -36.95
N PHE A 7 0.20 90.34 -36.83
CA PHE A 7 -0.67 89.19 -36.98
C PHE A 7 -0.02 87.95 -36.42
N GLY A 8 -0.68 87.40 -35.49
CA GLY A 8 -0.43 86.22 -34.81
C GLY A 8 -0.45 84.94 -35.64
N GLY A 9 0.54 84.12 -35.45
CA GLY A 9 0.53 82.74 -35.88
C GLY A 9 0.43 81.86 -34.67
N ARG A 10 -0.72 81.32 -34.50
CA ARG A 10 -1.02 80.24 -33.56
C ARG A 10 -0.19 79.04 -33.97
N GLN A 11 0.84 78.74 -33.24
CA GLN A 11 1.48 77.43 -33.33
C GLN A 11 0.67 76.44 -32.48
N SER A 12 0.02 75.55 -33.19
CA SER A 12 -0.58 74.35 -32.57
C SER A 12 0.49 73.50 -31.98
N MET A 13 0.50 73.44 -30.66
CA MET A 13 1.20 72.39 -29.94
C MET A 13 0.45 71.05 -30.17
N PHE A 14 0.86 70.33 -31.18
CA PHE A 14 0.59 68.90 -31.20
C PHE A 14 1.79 68.22 -30.51
N GLY A 15 1.61 67.93 -29.25
CA GLY A 15 2.48 67.05 -28.52
C GLY A 15 2.39 65.66 -29.16
N LYS A 16 3.46 65.27 -29.80
CA LYS A 16 3.68 63.91 -30.22
C LYS A 16 3.98 63.12 -28.92
N GLU A 17 2.92 62.51 -28.35
CA GLU A 17 3.09 61.46 -27.37
C GLU A 17 3.89 60.34 -28.00
N GLY A 18 5.19 60.34 -27.75
CA GLY A 18 6.01 59.17 -27.96
C GLY A 18 5.57 58.12 -26.95
N SER A 19 4.75 57.18 -27.40
CA SER A 19 4.59 55.93 -26.68
C SER A 19 5.98 55.27 -26.66
N SER A 20 6.72 55.51 -25.61
CA SER A 20 7.84 54.67 -25.27
C SER A 20 7.24 53.30 -24.94
N ASP A 21 7.23 52.41 -25.95
CA ASP A 21 7.09 50.99 -25.67
C ASP A 21 8.20 50.60 -24.72
N VAL A 22 7.88 50.59 -23.43
CA VAL A 22 8.75 50.01 -22.42
C VAL A 22 8.71 48.52 -22.71
N VAL A 23 9.58 48.10 -23.60
CA VAL A 23 9.88 46.67 -23.75
C VAL A 23 10.54 46.24 -22.45
N VAL A 24 9.72 45.78 -21.51
CA VAL A 24 10.18 45.15 -20.31
C VAL A 24 10.86 43.86 -20.80
N ASP A 25 12.16 43.89 -20.85
CA ASP A 25 12.97 42.71 -21.15
C ASP A 25 12.80 41.71 -20.02
N LEU A 26 11.83 40.81 -20.19
CA LEU A 26 11.48 39.83 -19.18
C LEU A 26 12.60 38.82 -19.11
N ASN A 27 13.44 38.95 -18.08
CA ASN A 27 14.49 38.00 -17.83
C ASN A 27 13.88 36.67 -17.38
N LEU A 28 13.76 35.70 -18.28
CA LEU A 28 13.18 34.39 -18.04
C LEU A 28 14.11 33.42 -17.28
N THR A 29 15.37 33.80 -17.10
CA THR A 29 16.38 32.95 -16.44
C THR A 29 15.97 32.55 -15.03
N PRO A 30 15.53 33.48 -14.16
CA PRO A 30 15.07 33.12 -12.82
C PRO A 30 13.84 32.22 -12.83
N LEU A 31 12.94 32.39 -13.80
CA LEU A 31 11.75 31.55 -13.95
C LEU A 31 12.15 30.12 -14.29
N MET A 32 13.10 29.94 -15.22
CA MET A 32 13.60 28.61 -15.60
C MET A 32 14.31 27.91 -14.45
N ASP A 33 15.03 28.66 -13.60
CA ASP A 33 15.70 28.10 -12.45
C ASP A 33 14.70 27.59 -11.39
N VAL A 34 13.66 28.38 -11.10
CA VAL A 34 12.59 27.97 -10.18
C VAL A 34 11.85 26.75 -10.71
N MET A 35 11.54 26.72 -12.02
CA MET A 35 10.87 25.57 -12.64
C MET A 35 11.72 24.31 -12.59
N SER A 36 13.03 24.44 -12.81
CA SER A 36 13.97 23.33 -12.72
C SER A 36 14.05 22.80 -11.28
N ASN A 37 14.10 23.68 -10.28
CA ASN A 37 14.10 23.29 -8.87
C ASN A 37 12.83 22.55 -8.47
N ILE A 38 11.66 23.03 -8.93
CA ILE A 38 10.39 22.35 -8.67
C ILE A 38 10.37 20.98 -9.34
N LEU A 39 10.88 20.86 -10.57
CA LEU A 39 10.96 19.60 -11.28
C LEU A 39 11.86 18.59 -10.53
N PHE A 40 13.03 19.00 -10.08
CA PHE A 40 13.92 18.15 -9.28
C PHE A 40 13.28 17.75 -7.95
N PHE A 41 12.58 18.66 -7.29
CA PHE A 41 11.87 18.38 -6.05
C PHE A 41 10.75 17.34 -6.28
N LEU A 42 9.98 17.48 -7.35
CA LEU A 42 8.94 16.52 -7.70
C LEU A 42 9.54 15.16 -8.04
N LEU A 43 10.62 15.11 -8.83
CA LEU A 43 11.33 13.86 -9.13
C LEU A 43 11.86 13.17 -7.87
N ALA A 44 12.46 13.92 -6.96
CA ALA A 44 12.96 13.38 -5.71
C ALA A 44 11.82 12.88 -4.80
N SER A 45 10.72 13.63 -4.72
CA SER A 45 9.52 13.26 -3.94
C SER A 45 8.85 12.01 -4.52
N PHE A 46 8.73 11.92 -5.84
CA PHE A 46 8.19 10.72 -6.50
C PHE A 46 9.09 9.51 -6.29
N GLY A 47 10.41 9.68 -6.41
CA GLY A 47 11.38 8.60 -6.16
C GLY A 47 11.26 8.06 -4.73
N ALA A 48 11.16 8.92 -3.72
CA ALA A 48 10.98 8.53 -2.33
C ALA A 48 9.63 7.82 -2.10
N ALA A 49 8.55 8.28 -2.73
CA ALA A 49 7.24 7.65 -2.64
C ALA A 49 7.25 6.23 -3.23
N ILE A 50 7.83 6.04 -4.41
CA ILE A 50 7.92 4.71 -5.05
C ILE A 50 8.73 3.74 -4.18
N VAL A 51 9.83 4.17 -3.58
CA VAL A 51 10.63 3.32 -2.69
C VAL A 51 9.84 2.92 -1.44
N SER A 52 8.97 3.79 -0.91
CA SER A 52 8.11 3.46 0.24
C SER A 52 7.04 2.41 -0.11
N PHE A 53 6.55 2.39 -1.33
CA PHE A 53 5.60 1.37 -1.78
C PHE A 53 6.28 0.04 -2.16
N LEU A 54 7.58 0.05 -2.45
CA LEU A 54 8.36 -1.14 -2.77
C LEU A 54 8.88 -1.90 -1.54
N ASN A 55 8.42 -1.58 -0.34
CA ASN A 55 8.54 -2.48 0.81
C ASN A 55 7.62 -3.72 0.72
N ALA A 56 6.97 -3.94 -0.42
CA ALA A 56 6.59 -5.27 -0.82
C ALA A 56 7.87 -6.10 -0.76
N SER A 57 7.90 -7.08 0.10
CA SER A 57 8.94 -8.09 0.23
C SER A 57 9.32 -8.57 -1.19
N VAL A 58 10.27 -7.88 -1.79
CA VAL A 58 11.01 -8.44 -2.90
C VAL A 58 11.66 -9.66 -2.27
N PRO A 59 11.35 -10.89 -2.69
CA PRO A 59 12.15 -12.01 -2.27
C PRO A 59 13.57 -11.65 -2.67
N VAL A 60 14.38 -11.32 -1.66
CA VAL A 60 15.81 -11.19 -1.87
C VAL A 60 16.17 -12.53 -2.48
N GLN A 61 16.59 -12.56 -3.73
CA GLN A 61 17.28 -13.71 -4.26
C GLN A 61 18.56 -13.83 -3.42
N SER A 62 18.42 -14.43 -2.26
CA SER A 62 19.54 -15.02 -1.60
C SER A 62 19.98 -16.15 -2.53
N ASP A 63 21.25 -16.17 -2.88
CA ASP A 63 21.88 -17.25 -3.64
C ASP A 63 21.77 -18.64 -2.93
N THR A 64 21.16 -18.66 -1.76
CA THR A 64 20.67 -19.87 -1.13
C THR A 64 19.33 -20.21 -1.75
N PRO A 65 19.20 -21.38 -2.40
CA PRO A 65 17.90 -21.84 -2.87
C PRO A 65 16.92 -21.76 -1.70
N PRO A 66 15.68 -21.25 -1.92
CA PRO A 66 14.69 -21.19 -0.87
C PRO A 66 14.61 -22.60 -0.25
N PRO A 67 14.62 -22.72 1.08
CA PRO A 67 14.52 -24.02 1.71
C PRO A 67 13.33 -24.74 1.09
N GLU A 68 13.60 -25.86 0.43
CA GLU A 68 12.54 -26.65 -0.21
C GLU A 68 11.47 -26.89 0.84
N MET A 69 10.27 -26.38 0.58
CA MET A 69 9.16 -26.65 1.48
C MET A 69 8.99 -28.16 1.55
N PRO A 70 8.90 -28.74 2.73
CA PRO A 70 8.62 -30.16 2.85
C PRO A 70 7.38 -30.51 2.02
N LYS A 71 7.43 -31.58 1.26
CA LYS A 71 6.32 -32.00 0.39
C LYS A 71 4.95 -32.04 1.09
N ASN A 72 4.98 -32.22 2.42
CA ASN A 72 3.82 -32.29 3.30
C ASN A 72 3.56 -30.99 4.09
N ALA A 73 4.09 -29.87 3.66
CA ALA A 73 3.80 -28.57 4.28
C ALA A 73 2.84 -27.77 3.40
N VAL A 74 1.85 -27.16 4.01
CA VAL A 74 0.91 -26.24 3.36
C VAL A 74 1.10 -24.84 3.90
N VAL A 75 0.96 -23.84 3.02
CA VAL A 75 0.83 -22.44 3.42
C VAL A 75 -0.66 -22.15 3.56
N LEU A 76 -1.07 -21.75 4.76
CA LEU A 76 -2.44 -21.34 5.00
C LEU A 76 -2.59 -19.85 4.73
N THR A 77 -3.67 -19.49 4.07
CA THR A 77 -4.12 -18.12 3.90
C THR A 77 -5.46 -17.96 4.62
N VAL A 78 -5.49 -17.11 5.63
CA VAL A 78 -6.70 -16.75 6.37
C VAL A 78 -7.08 -15.33 5.97
N GLN A 79 -8.15 -15.20 5.20
CA GLN A 79 -8.71 -13.91 4.83
C GLN A 79 -9.78 -13.52 5.84
N MET A 80 -9.68 -12.30 6.36
CA MET A 80 -10.66 -11.68 7.26
C MET A 80 -11.66 -10.91 6.42
N ALA A 81 -12.72 -11.56 5.96
CA ALA A 81 -13.80 -10.93 5.19
C ALA A 81 -14.88 -10.35 6.11
N LYS A 82 -15.74 -9.49 5.58
CA LYS A 82 -16.85 -8.91 6.34
C LYS A 82 -17.78 -9.97 6.96
N ASP A 83 -17.91 -11.11 6.31
CA ASP A 83 -18.80 -12.21 6.72
C ASP A 83 -18.14 -13.19 7.69
N GLY A 84 -16.83 -13.12 7.89
CA GLY A 84 -16.07 -14.02 8.76
C GLY A 84 -14.70 -14.40 8.18
N TYR A 85 -14.14 -15.50 8.67
CA TYR A 85 -12.86 -16.00 8.19
C TYR A 85 -13.04 -16.93 6.98
N LYS A 86 -12.19 -16.75 5.96
CA LYS A 86 -12.06 -17.67 4.83
C LYS A 86 -10.68 -18.28 4.86
N ILE A 87 -10.61 -19.58 5.09
CA ILE A 87 -9.36 -20.35 5.12
C ILE A 87 -9.13 -20.97 3.75
N ASN A 88 -7.97 -20.71 3.20
CA ASN A 88 -7.47 -21.35 1.99
C ASN A 88 -6.11 -21.96 2.28
N ALA A 89 -5.78 -23.06 1.60
CA ALA A 89 -4.46 -23.68 1.67
C ALA A 89 -3.83 -23.68 0.29
N SER A 90 -2.53 -23.46 0.23
CA SER A 90 -1.75 -23.57 -1.00
C SER A 90 -0.53 -24.46 -0.78
N ASN A 91 -0.23 -25.27 -1.78
CA ASN A 91 0.96 -26.12 -1.86
C ASN A 91 1.21 -26.45 -3.33
N ASP A 92 2.47 -26.51 -3.73
CA ASP A 92 2.89 -26.79 -5.11
C ASP A 92 2.84 -28.27 -5.46
N TRP A 93 2.73 -29.17 -4.47
CA TRP A 93 2.82 -30.62 -4.62
C TRP A 93 1.52 -31.36 -4.38
N LEU A 94 0.53 -30.75 -3.71
CA LEU A 94 -0.75 -31.35 -3.38
C LEU A 94 -1.76 -31.17 -4.53
N GLN A 95 -2.62 -32.17 -4.70
CA GLN A 95 -3.68 -32.09 -5.70
C GLN A 95 -4.74 -31.05 -5.31
N LEU A 96 -5.37 -30.47 -6.32
CA LEU A 96 -6.35 -29.40 -6.13
C LEU A 96 -7.56 -29.85 -5.30
N GLU A 97 -7.94 -31.15 -5.40
CA GLU A 97 -9.02 -31.74 -4.62
C GLU A 97 -8.72 -31.75 -3.12
N GLU A 98 -7.50 -32.08 -2.74
CA GLU A 98 -7.08 -32.08 -1.33
C GLU A 98 -7.01 -30.68 -0.75
N LEU A 99 -6.52 -29.72 -1.55
CA LEU A 99 -6.50 -28.30 -1.15
C LEU A 99 -7.92 -27.73 -1.00
N ASN A 100 -8.85 -28.16 -1.86
CA ASN A 100 -10.25 -27.74 -1.78
C ASN A 100 -10.94 -28.25 -0.50
N GLN A 101 -10.58 -29.44 -0.02
CA GLN A 101 -11.10 -29.97 1.26
C GLN A 101 -10.64 -29.17 2.48
N LEU A 102 -9.53 -28.43 2.37
CA LEU A 102 -9.01 -27.58 3.43
C LEU A 102 -9.66 -26.18 3.42
N LYS A 103 -10.38 -25.84 2.37
CA LYS A 103 -11.12 -24.57 2.31
C LYS A 103 -12.29 -24.60 3.29
N GLN A 104 -12.30 -23.65 4.20
CA GLN A 104 -13.35 -23.51 5.19
C GLN A 104 -13.75 -22.05 5.29
N ILE A 105 -15.05 -21.83 5.51
CA ILE A 105 -15.59 -20.49 5.80
C ILE A 105 -16.17 -20.57 7.21
N ILE A 106 -15.70 -19.68 8.07
CA ILE A 106 -16.14 -19.57 9.46
C ILE A 106 -16.90 -18.25 9.58
N PRO A 107 -18.22 -18.27 9.75
CA PRO A 107 -19.01 -17.06 9.88
C PRO A 107 -18.69 -16.33 11.18
N LYS A 108 -18.98 -15.03 11.23
CA LYS A 108 -18.86 -14.23 12.46
C LYS A 108 -19.84 -14.72 13.53
N ALA A 109 -19.41 -14.66 14.78
CA ALA A 109 -20.27 -14.88 15.94
C ALA A 109 -20.91 -13.54 16.36
N GLY A 110 -21.98 -13.13 15.63
CA GLY A 110 -22.61 -11.83 15.85
C GLY A 110 -21.86 -10.69 15.20
N LYS A 111 -21.29 -9.77 15.99
CA LYS A 111 -20.49 -8.65 15.49
C LYS A 111 -18.99 -8.97 15.41
N ASP A 112 -18.52 -9.88 16.26
CA ASP A 112 -17.11 -10.20 16.40
C ASP A 112 -16.73 -11.43 15.59
N TYR A 113 -15.46 -11.56 15.28
CA TYR A 113 -14.91 -12.75 14.62
C TYR A 113 -14.85 -13.92 15.61
N ASP A 114 -15.12 -15.13 15.11
CA ASP A 114 -15.06 -16.35 15.94
C ASP A 114 -13.64 -16.95 15.95
N ASP A 115 -12.78 -16.37 16.77
CA ASP A 115 -11.39 -16.80 16.94
C ASP A 115 -11.28 -18.25 17.50
N LYS A 116 -12.29 -18.69 18.24
CA LYS A 116 -12.29 -20.06 18.78
C LYS A 116 -12.51 -21.10 17.69
N SER A 117 -13.46 -20.86 16.79
CA SER A 117 -13.69 -21.73 15.64
C SER A 117 -12.51 -21.69 14.68
N LEU A 118 -11.90 -20.50 14.49
CA LEU A 118 -10.67 -20.36 13.71
C LEU A 118 -9.54 -21.21 14.29
N ASN A 119 -9.30 -21.08 15.59
CA ASN A 119 -8.26 -21.83 16.30
C ASN A 119 -8.45 -23.34 16.17
N ALA A 120 -9.68 -23.85 16.33
CA ALA A 120 -10.01 -25.26 16.17
C ALA A 120 -9.82 -25.77 14.72
N ALA A 121 -10.17 -24.95 13.73
CA ALA A 121 -9.97 -25.28 12.31
C ALA A 121 -8.48 -25.35 11.95
N VAL A 122 -7.72 -24.36 12.38
CA VAL A 122 -6.26 -24.29 12.16
C VAL A 122 -5.55 -25.46 12.87
N TYR A 123 -6.00 -25.86 14.06
CA TYR A 123 -5.47 -27.01 14.76
C TYR A 123 -5.67 -28.32 13.97
N LYS A 124 -6.85 -28.57 13.43
CA LYS A 124 -7.13 -29.74 12.58
C LYS A 124 -6.24 -29.80 11.35
N ILE A 125 -5.98 -28.64 10.74
CA ILE A 125 -5.09 -28.57 9.57
C ILE A 125 -3.64 -28.86 9.99
N LYS A 126 -3.20 -28.32 11.13
CA LYS A 126 -1.86 -28.58 11.68
C LYS A 126 -1.64 -30.04 12.04
N GLU A 127 -2.66 -30.73 12.53
CA GLU A 127 -2.62 -32.16 12.83
C GLU A 127 -2.41 -32.98 11.56
N LYS A 128 -3.09 -32.61 10.46
CA LYS A 128 -2.94 -33.25 9.15
C LYS A 128 -1.59 -32.90 8.47
N TYR A 129 -1.13 -31.67 8.64
CA TYR A 129 0.11 -31.16 8.03
C TYR A 129 1.07 -30.57 9.08
N PRO A 130 1.73 -31.42 9.88
CA PRO A 130 2.56 -30.95 11.00
C PRO A 130 3.79 -30.13 10.58
N ALA A 131 4.28 -30.32 9.36
CA ALA A 131 5.42 -29.61 8.82
C ALA A 131 5.10 -28.16 8.38
N SER A 132 3.82 -27.78 8.40
CA SER A 132 3.39 -26.42 8.00
C SER A 132 3.74 -25.41 9.07
N GLU A 133 4.49 -24.37 8.73
CA GLU A 133 4.95 -23.34 9.69
C GLU A 133 4.43 -21.95 9.35
N THR A 134 4.04 -21.73 8.10
CA THR A 134 3.71 -20.40 7.58
C THR A 134 2.20 -20.24 7.39
N LEU A 135 1.68 -19.15 7.91
CA LEU A 135 0.30 -18.72 7.74
C LEU A 135 0.29 -17.26 7.29
N MET A 136 -0.47 -16.98 6.25
CA MET A 136 -0.70 -15.62 5.75
C MET A 136 -2.06 -15.13 6.22
N LEU A 137 -2.09 -14.03 6.94
CA LEU A 137 -3.31 -13.36 7.38
C LEU A 137 -3.57 -12.16 6.48
N VAL A 138 -4.76 -12.12 5.88
CA VAL A 138 -5.16 -11.08 4.94
C VAL A 138 -6.40 -10.35 5.48
N PRO A 139 -6.23 -9.23 6.19
CA PRO A 139 -7.35 -8.42 6.64
C PRO A 139 -7.95 -7.62 5.48
N ASP A 140 -9.27 -7.62 5.36
CA ASP A 140 -10.01 -6.84 4.34
C ASP A 140 -10.16 -5.36 4.73
N ASP A 141 -10.14 -5.06 6.03
CA ASP A 141 -10.33 -3.70 6.55
C ASP A 141 -9.17 -3.28 7.44
N PRO A 142 -8.49 -2.15 7.14
CA PRO A 142 -7.35 -1.67 7.92
C PRO A 142 -7.72 -1.19 9.35
N ASN A 143 -9.01 -1.02 9.65
CA ASN A 143 -9.45 -0.49 10.94
C ASN A 143 -9.67 -1.56 12.02
N LEU A 144 -9.39 -2.82 11.76
CA LEU A 144 -9.64 -3.95 12.66
C LEU A 144 -8.36 -4.44 13.36
N TYR A 145 -7.56 -3.51 13.91
CA TYR A 145 -6.29 -3.89 14.52
C TYR A 145 -6.43 -4.94 15.63
N ASP A 146 -7.37 -4.76 16.55
CA ASP A 146 -7.58 -5.69 17.67
C ASP A 146 -8.07 -7.07 17.19
N GLU A 147 -8.93 -7.09 16.17
CA GLU A 147 -9.40 -8.32 15.56
C GLU A 147 -8.28 -9.05 14.81
N VAL A 148 -7.39 -8.31 14.15
CA VAL A 148 -6.20 -8.88 13.50
C VAL A 148 -5.26 -9.52 14.52
N VAL A 149 -5.05 -8.86 15.66
CA VAL A 149 -4.22 -9.40 16.74
C VAL A 149 -4.85 -10.65 17.34
N GLY A 150 -6.18 -10.65 17.58
CA GLY A 150 -6.92 -11.81 18.06
C GLY A 150 -6.80 -13.01 17.10
N ALA A 151 -7.00 -12.77 15.81
CA ALA A 151 -6.83 -13.79 14.77
C ALA A 151 -5.39 -14.34 14.71
N MET A 152 -4.38 -13.46 14.85
CA MET A 152 -2.98 -13.89 14.91
C MET A 152 -2.71 -14.82 16.10
N GLU A 153 -3.18 -14.45 17.28
CA GLU A 153 -3.04 -15.28 18.49
C GLU A 153 -3.74 -16.63 18.31
N ALA A 154 -4.94 -16.63 17.76
CA ALA A 154 -5.68 -17.85 17.47
C ALA A 154 -4.95 -18.77 16.47
N CYS A 155 -4.20 -18.22 15.55
CA CYS A 155 -3.43 -19.00 14.57
C CYS A 155 -2.07 -19.50 15.11
N ARG A 156 -1.51 -18.89 16.14
CA ARG A 156 -0.16 -19.22 16.65
C ARG A 156 -0.15 -20.35 17.66
N GLU A 157 -1.13 -20.40 18.54
CA GLU A 157 -1.16 -21.34 19.65
C GLU A 157 -2.55 -21.95 19.84
N TYR A 158 -2.60 -23.23 20.14
CA TYR A 158 -3.80 -23.94 20.56
C TYR A 158 -3.67 -24.37 22.03
N ARG A 159 -4.67 -24.08 22.84
CA ARG A 159 -4.74 -24.51 24.22
C ARG A 159 -5.50 -25.82 24.31
N LEU A 160 -4.79 -26.92 24.59
CA LEU A 160 -5.42 -28.20 24.88
C LEU A 160 -6.01 -28.21 26.27
N ASP A 161 -5.21 -27.72 27.26
CA ASP A 161 -5.54 -27.68 28.70
C ASP A 161 -4.96 -26.40 29.31
N SER A 162 -5.32 -26.12 30.57
CA SER A 162 -4.79 -24.97 31.33
C SER A 162 -3.27 -24.89 31.38
N LYS A 163 -2.57 -25.98 31.13
CA LYS A 163 -1.08 -26.08 31.21
C LYS A 163 -0.40 -26.47 29.90
N ARG A 164 -1.14 -26.97 28.90
CA ARG A 164 -0.55 -27.42 27.62
C ARG A 164 -0.96 -26.50 26.48
N ARG A 165 0.04 -25.85 25.89
CA ARG A 165 -0.12 -25.07 24.65
C ARG A 165 0.62 -25.77 23.53
N VAL A 166 -0.01 -25.92 22.41
CA VAL A 166 0.57 -26.46 21.18
C VAL A 166 0.82 -25.31 20.23
N ARG A 167 2.04 -25.19 19.73
CA ARG A 167 2.36 -24.21 18.68
C ARG A 167 1.75 -24.69 17.37
N LEU A 168 0.97 -23.83 16.74
CA LEU A 168 0.35 -24.10 15.45
C LEU A 168 1.23 -23.56 14.31
N PHE A 169 1.12 -22.28 14.02
CA PHE A 169 1.88 -21.62 12.96
C PHE A 169 2.76 -20.51 13.56
N PRO A 170 4.07 -20.79 13.75
CA PRO A 170 4.96 -19.79 14.35
C PRO A 170 5.21 -18.58 13.43
N LYS A 171 5.10 -18.76 12.10
CA LYS A 171 5.34 -17.73 11.11
C LYS A 171 4.01 -17.20 10.57
N VAL A 172 3.42 -16.25 11.28
CA VAL A 172 2.23 -15.53 10.80
C VAL A 172 2.68 -14.25 10.10
N VAL A 173 2.36 -14.15 8.82
CA VAL A 173 2.66 -12.97 7.98
C VAL A 173 1.35 -12.25 7.68
N ILE A 174 1.31 -10.96 7.96
CA ILE A 174 0.16 -10.12 7.59
C ILE A 174 0.42 -9.58 6.18
N SER A 175 -0.51 -9.85 5.28
CA SER A 175 -0.50 -9.29 3.93
C SER A 175 -1.69 -8.36 3.77
N GLY A 176 -1.42 -7.08 3.55
CA GLY A 176 -2.48 -6.12 3.23
C GLY A 176 -3.01 -6.36 1.82
N VAL A 177 -4.31 -6.37 1.64
CA VAL A 177 -4.91 -6.24 0.31
C VAL A 177 -4.72 -4.78 -0.11
N LEU A 178 -3.85 -4.54 -1.08
CA LEU A 178 -3.84 -3.26 -1.77
C LEU A 178 -5.15 -3.20 -2.56
N LYS A 179 -6.12 -2.40 -2.10
CA LYS A 179 -7.23 -2.01 -2.96
C LYS A 179 -6.61 -1.26 -4.13
N ALA A 180 -6.64 -1.86 -5.31
CA ALA A 180 -6.54 -1.10 -6.54
C ALA A 180 -7.85 -0.30 -6.64
N ASP A 181 -7.76 1.02 -6.48
CA ASP A 181 -8.83 1.96 -6.84
C ASP A 181 -8.99 1.99 -8.35
#